data_38c99945e73b9c739b8f4abaa5ffa711
#
_entry.id   38c99945e73b9c739b8f4abaa5ffa711
#
_cell.length_a   1.000
_cell.length_b   1.000
_cell.length_c   1.000
_cell.angle_alpha   90.00
_cell.angle_beta   90.00
_cell.angle_gamma   90.00
#
_symmetry.space_group_name_H-M   'P 1'
#
loop_
_entity.id
_entity.type
_entity.pdbx_description
1 polymer ?
#
loop_
_entity_poly.entity_id
_entity_poly.type
_entity_poly.pdbx_seq_one_letter_code
_entity_poly.pdbx_strand_id
1 'polypeptide(L)'
;MELKGSKTEANLWKAFAGESQARNKYTYFASKARKEGYEQIAALFEETAGNEKEHAKLWFKALEGIGTTEENLLAAAEGEHEEWTEMYKEMAATAKEEGFFALADAFDAVAKIEKSHEERYLKLYENLTNDEVFKKTDGTVYVWYCRNCGHLEYGTEAPAVCPVCGHPQAYFELKASNY
;
A
#
# COMPACT_ATOMS: atom_id res chain seq x y z
N MET A 1 26.81 14.27 13.20
CA MET A 1 27.15 13.16 12.29
C MET A 1 25.98 13.01 11.34
N GLU A 2 26.23 12.93 10.06
CA GLU A 2 25.22 12.76 9.04
C GLU A 2 24.95 11.26 8.85
N LEU A 3 23.68 10.87 8.78
CA LEU A 3 23.29 9.46 8.59
C LEU A 3 23.51 9.03 7.14
N LYS A 4 23.18 9.92 6.20
CA LYS A 4 23.23 9.65 4.75
C LYS A 4 24.63 9.21 4.30
N GLY A 5 24.73 8.11 3.57
CA GLY A 5 25.98 7.53 3.08
C GLY A 5 26.78 6.74 4.15
N SER A 6 26.26 6.62 5.37
CA SER A 6 26.94 5.91 6.45
C SER A 6 26.69 4.40 6.42
N LYS A 7 27.57 3.63 7.08
CA LYS A 7 27.33 2.19 7.32
C LYS A 7 26.07 1.95 8.18
N THR A 8 25.71 2.92 9.03
CA THR A 8 24.50 2.85 9.85
C THR A 8 23.26 2.94 8.99
N GLU A 9 23.22 3.83 7.98
CA GLU A 9 22.12 3.90 7.02
C GLU A 9 21.94 2.55 6.27
N ALA A 10 23.04 1.97 5.77
CA ALA A 10 22.99 0.65 5.13
C ALA A 10 22.47 -0.44 6.08
N ASN A 11 22.84 -0.40 7.36
CA ASN A 11 22.31 -1.31 8.38
C ASN A 11 20.82 -1.11 8.63
N LEU A 12 20.32 0.14 8.64
CA LEU A 12 18.89 0.44 8.78
C LEU A 12 18.07 -0.11 7.60
N TRP A 13 18.55 0.05 6.38
CA TRP A 13 17.92 -0.55 5.20
C TRP A 13 17.89 -2.08 5.28
N LYS A 14 18.99 -2.70 5.71
CA LYS A 14 19.06 -4.15 5.90
C LYS A 14 18.11 -4.63 6.99
N ALA A 15 18.02 -3.90 8.09
CA ALA A 15 17.10 -4.22 9.18
C ALA A 15 15.65 -4.08 8.73
N PHE A 16 15.28 -2.97 8.10
CA PHE A 16 13.95 -2.76 7.52
C PHE A 16 13.53 -3.89 6.56
N ALA A 17 14.41 -4.28 5.64
CA ALA A 17 14.16 -5.38 4.72
C ALA A 17 13.98 -6.72 5.45
N GLY A 18 14.82 -7.01 6.46
CA GLY A 18 14.74 -8.23 7.26
C GLY A 18 13.43 -8.37 8.00
N GLU A 19 13.02 -7.33 8.73
CA GLU A 19 11.76 -7.29 9.49
C GLU A 19 10.53 -7.35 8.56
N SER A 20 10.57 -6.66 7.42
CA SER A 20 9.50 -6.70 6.42
C SER A 20 9.29 -8.11 5.85
N GLN A 21 10.38 -8.83 5.57
CA GLN A 21 10.33 -10.23 5.15
C GLN A 21 9.81 -11.15 6.26
N ALA A 22 10.30 -10.98 7.51
CA ALA A 22 9.88 -11.76 8.67
C ALA A 22 8.37 -11.62 8.89
N ARG A 23 7.85 -10.37 8.89
CA ARG A 23 6.42 -10.09 8.97
C ARG A 23 5.60 -10.89 7.97
N ASN A 24 5.98 -10.83 6.68
CA ASN A 24 5.24 -11.54 5.64
C ASN A 24 5.32 -13.06 5.81
N LYS A 25 6.51 -13.61 6.07
CA LYS A 25 6.72 -15.05 6.30
C LYS A 25 5.86 -15.56 7.46
N TYR A 26 5.84 -14.85 8.60
CA TYR A 26 5.07 -15.28 9.77
C TYR A 26 3.56 -15.24 9.52
N THR A 27 3.07 -14.27 8.75
CA THR A 27 1.66 -14.26 8.30
C THR A 27 1.33 -15.50 7.46
N TYR A 28 2.24 -15.93 6.58
CA TYR A 28 2.04 -17.15 5.78
C TYR A 28 2.13 -18.41 6.65
N PHE A 29 3.04 -18.45 7.62
CA PHE A 29 3.19 -19.57 8.56
C PHE A 29 1.96 -19.68 9.48
N ALA A 30 1.41 -18.57 9.95
CA ALA A 30 0.16 -18.54 10.70
C ALA A 30 -1.00 -19.14 9.90
N SER A 31 -1.14 -18.75 8.62
CA SER A 31 -2.16 -19.33 7.73
C SER A 31 -2.01 -20.85 7.57
N LYS A 32 -0.77 -21.34 7.45
CA LYS A 32 -0.50 -22.77 7.36
C LYS A 32 -0.83 -23.51 8.65
N ALA A 33 -0.38 -22.98 9.81
CA ALA A 33 -0.65 -23.57 11.12
C ALA A 33 -2.16 -23.68 11.39
N ARG A 34 -2.94 -22.64 11.03
CA ARG A 34 -4.40 -22.65 11.16
C ARG A 34 -5.05 -23.73 10.31
N LYS A 35 -4.60 -23.91 9.05
CA LYS A 35 -5.10 -25.00 8.18
C LYS A 35 -4.77 -26.40 8.71
N GLU A 36 -3.73 -26.53 9.53
CA GLU A 36 -3.34 -27.78 10.19
C GLU A 36 -3.97 -27.98 11.58
N GLY A 37 -4.80 -27.02 12.03
CA GLY A 37 -5.52 -27.10 13.33
C GLY A 37 -4.72 -26.61 14.54
N TYR A 38 -3.61 -25.90 14.33
CA TYR A 38 -2.76 -25.40 15.40
C TYR A 38 -3.04 -23.90 15.70
N GLU A 39 -4.20 -23.58 16.24
CA GLU A 39 -4.64 -22.20 16.48
C GLU A 39 -3.69 -21.41 17.40
N GLN A 40 -3.16 -22.03 18.46
CA GLN A 40 -2.19 -21.37 19.34
C GLN A 40 -0.90 -20.99 18.62
N ILE A 41 -0.39 -21.88 17.77
CA ILE A 41 0.83 -21.62 16.98
C ILE A 41 0.56 -20.52 15.95
N ALA A 42 -0.61 -20.57 15.31
CA ALA A 42 -1.03 -19.53 14.37
C ALA A 42 -1.11 -18.15 15.05
N ALA A 43 -1.72 -18.07 16.23
CA ALA A 43 -1.82 -16.83 17.00
C ALA A 43 -0.45 -16.25 17.38
N LEU A 44 0.49 -17.09 17.80
CA LEU A 44 1.86 -16.65 18.12
C LEU A 44 2.62 -16.14 16.89
N PHE A 45 2.45 -16.77 15.72
CA PHE A 45 2.99 -16.23 14.47
C PHE A 45 2.37 -14.88 14.10
N GLU A 46 1.07 -14.68 14.26
CA GLU A 46 0.39 -13.41 13.97
C GLU A 46 0.84 -12.30 14.93
N GLU A 47 0.96 -12.61 16.22
CA GLU A 47 1.48 -11.68 17.22
C GLU A 47 2.91 -11.23 16.87
N THR A 48 3.78 -12.19 16.58
CA THR A 48 5.17 -11.90 16.18
C THR A 48 5.22 -11.10 14.88
N ALA A 49 4.41 -11.44 13.86
CA ALA A 49 4.30 -10.66 12.63
C ALA A 49 3.88 -9.20 12.91
N GLY A 50 3.01 -8.98 13.90
CA GLY A 50 2.65 -7.65 14.39
C GLY A 50 3.84 -6.89 14.98
N ASN A 51 4.69 -7.57 15.77
CA ASN A 51 5.90 -6.99 16.35
C ASN A 51 6.91 -6.60 15.26
N GLU A 52 7.16 -7.50 14.28
CA GLU A 52 8.10 -7.24 13.18
C GLU A 52 7.66 -6.06 12.29
N LYS A 53 6.35 -5.86 12.13
CA LYS A 53 5.82 -4.66 11.48
C LYS A 53 6.23 -3.38 12.21
N GLU A 54 6.16 -3.35 13.54
CA GLU A 54 6.55 -2.17 14.31
C GLU A 54 8.08 -1.99 14.33
N HIS A 55 8.87 -3.08 14.34
CA HIS A 55 10.33 -2.99 14.18
C HIS A 55 10.69 -2.42 12.79
N ALA A 56 10.12 -2.93 11.71
CA ALA A 56 10.33 -2.39 10.37
C ALA A 56 10.01 -0.89 10.30
N LYS A 57 8.88 -0.47 10.87
CA LYS A 57 8.46 0.93 10.95
C LYS A 57 9.44 1.80 11.73
N LEU A 58 10.05 1.27 12.81
CA LEU A 58 11.08 1.97 13.58
C LEU A 58 12.27 2.34 12.70
N TRP A 59 12.79 1.36 11.96
CA TRP A 59 13.92 1.56 11.05
C TRP A 59 13.59 2.46 9.87
N PHE A 60 12.40 2.30 9.28
CA PHE A 60 11.95 3.12 8.17
C PHE A 60 11.74 4.59 8.57
N LYS A 61 11.27 4.85 9.79
CA LYS A 61 11.22 6.21 10.34
C LYS A 61 12.62 6.81 10.56
N ALA A 62 13.58 6.01 11.04
CA ALA A 62 14.96 6.49 11.21
C ALA A 62 15.64 6.82 9.87
N LEU A 63 15.18 6.23 8.77
CA LEU A 63 15.56 6.52 7.39
C LEU A 63 14.77 7.70 6.77
N GLU A 64 13.90 8.35 7.55
CA GLU A 64 13.00 9.41 7.08
C GLU A 64 12.08 8.96 5.92
N GLY A 65 11.81 7.64 5.84
CA GLY A 65 11.03 7.03 4.76
C GLY A 65 9.51 7.27 4.83
N ILE A 66 8.99 7.91 5.91
CA ILE A 66 7.58 8.25 6.06
C ILE A 66 7.45 9.77 6.05
N GLY A 67 7.00 10.31 4.94
CA GLY A 67 6.72 11.71 4.74
C GLY A 67 5.25 12.09 4.94
N THR A 68 4.85 13.21 4.37
CA THR A 68 3.44 13.62 4.25
C THR A 68 2.66 12.65 3.37
N THR A 69 1.34 12.74 3.36
CA THR A 69 0.52 11.90 2.45
C THR A 69 0.88 12.14 0.99
N GLU A 70 1.17 13.37 0.61
CA GLU A 70 1.59 13.76 -0.74
C GLU A 70 2.92 13.10 -1.13
N GLU A 71 3.94 13.23 -0.28
CA GLU A 71 5.26 12.62 -0.49
C GLU A 71 5.17 11.09 -0.53
N ASN A 72 4.37 10.48 0.34
CA ASN A 72 4.18 9.03 0.38
C ASN A 72 3.46 8.50 -0.87
N LEU A 73 2.51 9.26 -1.44
CA LEU A 73 1.85 8.86 -2.70
C LEU A 73 2.81 8.87 -3.87
N LEU A 74 3.68 9.89 -3.95
CA LEU A 74 4.72 9.93 -4.98
C LEU A 74 5.75 8.82 -4.81
N ALA A 75 6.26 8.61 -3.59
CA ALA A 75 7.22 7.56 -3.32
C ALA A 75 6.65 6.15 -3.62
N ALA A 76 5.36 5.94 -3.34
CA ALA A 76 4.68 4.71 -3.72
C ALA A 76 4.59 4.56 -5.24
N ALA A 77 4.15 5.60 -5.95
CA ALA A 77 4.06 5.57 -7.41
C ALA A 77 5.42 5.32 -8.08
N GLU A 78 6.49 5.95 -7.58
CA GLU A 78 7.87 5.74 -8.07
C GLU A 78 8.34 4.30 -7.84
N GLY A 79 8.06 3.70 -6.68
CA GLY A 79 8.37 2.31 -6.41
C GLY A 79 7.66 1.34 -7.37
N GLU A 80 6.36 1.49 -7.52
CA GLU A 80 5.57 0.67 -8.46
C GLU A 80 6.05 0.86 -9.91
N HIS A 81 6.44 2.09 -10.28
CA HIS A 81 7.00 2.40 -11.59
C HIS A 81 8.29 1.62 -11.87
N GLU A 82 9.25 1.62 -10.94
CA GLU A 82 10.49 0.86 -11.05
C GLU A 82 10.21 -0.65 -11.14
N GLU A 83 9.26 -1.15 -10.33
CA GLU A 83 8.90 -2.56 -10.32
C GLU A 83 8.39 -3.05 -11.68
N TRP A 84 7.46 -2.34 -12.33
CA TRP A 84 6.91 -2.81 -13.60
C TRP A 84 7.73 -2.41 -14.83
N THR A 85 8.53 -1.33 -14.78
CA THR A 85 9.33 -0.89 -15.93
C THR A 85 10.66 -1.60 -16.03
N GLU A 86 11.27 -1.97 -14.89
CA GLU A 86 12.63 -2.50 -14.81
C GLU A 86 12.65 -3.87 -14.12
N MET A 87 12.37 -3.93 -12.83
CA MET A 87 12.61 -5.09 -11.98
C MET A 87 11.92 -6.37 -12.49
N TYR A 88 10.62 -6.37 -12.67
CA TYR A 88 9.89 -7.55 -13.13
C TYR A 88 10.18 -7.91 -14.58
N LYS A 89 10.51 -6.95 -15.44
CA LYS A 89 10.92 -7.25 -16.81
C LYS A 89 12.25 -8.01 -16.87
N GLU A 90 13.22 -7.59 -16.06
CA GLU A 90 14.52 -8.26 -15.96
C GLU A 90 14.36 -9.66 -15.35
N MET A 91 13.54 -9.80 -14.29
CA MET A 91 13.25 -11.09 -13.67
C MET A 91 12.55 -12.04 -14.64
N ALA A 92 11.57 -11.57 -15.42
CA ALA A 92 10.88 -12.37 -16.43
C ALA A 92 11.81 -12.82 -17.55
N ALA A 93 12.71 -11.93 -18.02
CA ALA A 93 13.70 -12.28 -19.04
C ALA A 93 14.66 -13.36 -18.53
N THR A 94 15.22 -13.18 -17.35
CA THR A 94 16.11 -14.16 -16.70
C THR A 94 15.40 -15.53 -16.52
N ALA A 95 14.17 -15.53 -16.04
CA ALA A 95 13.40 -16.75 -15.85
C ALA A 95 13.14 -17.48 -17.19
N LYS A 96 12.91 -16.75 -18.30
CA LYS A 96 12.78 -17.33 -19.64
C LYS A 96 14.09 -17.96 -20.12
N GLU A 97 15.21 -17.26 -19.92
CA GLU A 97 16.56 -17.76 -20.29
C GLU A 97 16.93 -19.04 -19.55
N GLU A 98 16.56 -19.14 -18.26
CA GLU A 98 16.79 -20.29 -17.41
C GLU A 98 15.73 -21.42 -17.59
N GLY A 99 14.70 -21.21 -18.39
CA GLY A 99 13.65 -22.21 -18.69
C GLY A 99 12.51 -22.26 -17.67
N PHE A 100 12.39 -21.29 -16.74
CA PHE A 100 11.31 -21.20 -15.76
C PHE A 100 10.11 -20.42 -16.30
N PHE A 101 9.52 -20.89 -17.41
CA PHE A 101 8.47 -20.17 -18.14
C PHE A 101 7.27 -19.78 -17.29
N ALA A 102 6.80 -20.65 -16.39
CA ALA A 102 5.68 -20.33 -15.50
C ALA A 102 6.00 -19.19 -14.51
N LEU A 103 7.24 -19.09 -14.04
CA LEU A 103 7.68 -17.96 -13.21
C LEU A 103 7.82 -16.70 -14.04
N ALA A 104 8.31 -16.79 -15.26
CA ALA A 104 8.38 -15.66 -16.18
C ALA A 104 6.99 -15.06 -16.46
N ASP A 105 6.01 -15.93 -16.75
CA ASP A 105 4.61 -15.50 -16.94
C ASP A 105 4.02 -14.86 -15.66
N ALA A 106 4.39 -15.36 -14.48
CA ALA A 106 3.98 -14.79 -13.20
C ALA A 106 4.59 -13.41 -12.99
N PHE A 107 5.89 -13.20 -13.28
CA PHE A 107 6.54 -11.89 -13.24
C PHE A 107 5.88 -10.89 -14.20
N ASP A 108 5.64 -11.28 -15.45
CA ASP A 108 4.94 -10.46 -16.44
C ASP A 108 3.49 -10.10 -16.01
N ALA A 109 2.81 -11.00 -15.30
CA ALA A 109 1.46 -10.76 -14.78
C ALA A 109 1.48 -9.78 -13.59
N VAL A 110 2.41 -9.94 -12.66
CA VAL A 110 2.57 -9.03 -11.51
C VAL A 110 2.96 -7.63 -11.99
N ALA A 111 3.89 -7.49 -12.95
CA ALA A 111 4.25 -6.21 -13.53
C ALA A 111 3.03 -5.40 -14.02
N LYS A 112 2.01 -6.05 -14.58
CA LYS A 112 0.76 -5.38 -15.00
C LYS A 112 -0.07 -4.90 -13.81
N ILE A 113 0.00 -5.58 -12.69
CA ILE A 113 -0.67 -5.19 -11.45
C ILE A 113 0.02 -3.94 -10.88
N GLU A 114 1.37 -3.94 -10.81
CA GLU A 114 2.14 -2.81 -10.29
C GLU A 114 1.94 -1.54 -11.13
N LYS A 115 1.81 -1.68 -12.46
CA LYS A 115 1.39 -0.56 -13.31
C LYS A 115 0.02 0.00 -12.90
N SER A 116 -0.93 -0.84 -12.57
CA SER A 116 -2.26 -0.42 -12.09
C SER A 116 -2.19 0.25 -10.70
N HIS A 117 -1.25 -0.17 -9.84
CA HIS A 117 -1.00 0.48 -8.56
C HIS A 117 -0.40 1.87 -8.75
N GLU A 118 0.60 2.04 -9.62
CA GLU A 118 1.16 3.34 -9.98
C GLU A 118 0.06 4.30 -10.46
N GLU A 119 -0.74 3.89 -11.45
CA GLU A 119 -1.83 4.70 -11.99
C GLU A 119 -2.81 5.15 -10.89
N ARG A 120 -3.10 4.28 -9.92
CA ARG A 120 -3.95 4.58 -8.76
C ARG A 120 -3.30 5.60 -7.83
N TYR A 121 -2.02 5.45 -7.48
CA TYR A 121 -1.32 6.38 -6.61
C TYR A 121 -1.18 7.76 -7.26
N LEU A 122 -0.86 7.82 -8.54
CA LEU A 122 -0.80 9.08 -9.29
C LEU A 122 -2.16 9.77 -9.34
N LYS A 123 -3.26 9.02 -9.51
CA LYS A 123 -4.60 9.60 -9.48
C LYS A 123 -4.99 10.14 -8.11
N LEU A 124 -4.61 9.45 -7.04
CA LEU A 124 -4.83 9.94 -5.68
C LEU A 124 -3.97 11.16 -5.37
N TYR A 125 -2.73 11.19 -5.85
CA TYR A 125 -1.85 12.35 -5.76
C TYR A 125 -2.47 13.57 -6.48
N GLU A 126 -2.93 13.40 -7.71
CA GLU A 126 -3.62 14.44 -8.47
C GLU A 126 -4.85 14.99 -7.72
N ASN A 127 -5.70 14.10 -7.19
CA ASN A 127 -6.85 14.50 -6.41
C ASN A 127 -6.45 15.29 -5.15
N LEU A 128 -5.37 14.90 -4.47
CA LEU A 128 -4.89 15.56 -3.27
C LEU A 128 -4.35 16.97 -3.58
N THR A 129 -3.51 17.09 -4.60
CA THR A 129 -2.87 18.37 -4.97
C THR A 129 -3.85 19.38 -5.58
N ASN A 130 -4.92 18.88 -6.22
CA ASN A 130 -5.99 19.71 -6.76
C ASN A 130 -7.11 20.00 -5.74
N ASP A 131 -6.97 19.57 -4.48
CA ASP A 131 -8.00 19.68 -3.45
C ASP A 131 -9.33 19.01 -3.87
N GLU A 132 -9.23 17.86 -4.56
CA GLU A 132 -10.36 17.10 -5.12
C GLU A 132 -10.65 15.78 -4.39
N VAL A 133 -10.05 15.55 -3.22
CA VAL A 133 -10.31 14.34 -2.43
C VAL A 133 -11.77 14.31 -1.95
N PHE A 134 -12.29 15.44 -1.47
CA PHE A 134 -13.62 15.55 -0.91
C PHE A 134 -14.59 16.42 -1.73
N LYS A 135 -14.13 16.98 -2.84
CA LYS A 135 -14.94 17.77 -3.77
C LYS A 135 -14.52 17.47 -5.20
N LYS A 136 -15.39 17.81 -6.16
CA LYS A 136 -15.11 17.76 -7.59
C LYS A 136 -15.47 19.08 -8.22
N THR A 137 -14.62 19.54 -9.15
CA THR A 137 -14.69 20.86 -9.77
C THR A 137 -15.33 20.86 -11.17
N ASP A 138 -15.64 19.67 -11.69
CA ASP A 138 -16.23 19.48 -13.03
C ASP A 138 -17.76 19.76 -13.12
N GLY A 139 -18.38 20.16 -12.00
CA GLY A 139 -19.81 20.42 -11.91
C GLY A 139 -20.71 19.18 -11.86
N THR A 140 -20.14 17.99 -11.89
CA THR A 140 -20.89 16.73 -11.82
C THR A 140 -21.34 16.44 -10.40
N VAL A 141 -22.58 15.99 -10.23
CA VAL A 141 -23.09 15.49 -8.95
C VAL A 141 -22.60 14.05 -8.75
N TYR A 142 -21.82 13.87 -7.71
CA TYR A 142 -21.31 12.57 -7.31
C TYR A 142 -22.08 12.00 -6.12
N VAL A 143 -21.91 10.72 -5.88
CA VAL A 143 -22.43 10.05 -4.68
C VAL A 143 -21.27 9.86 -3.71
N TRP A 144 -21.35 10.54 -2.57
CA TRP A 144 -20.40 10.44 -1.46
C TRP A 144 -20.91 9.41 -0.44
N TYR A 145 -20.06 8.47 -0.08
CA TYR A 145 -20.38 7.37 0.83
C TYR A 145 -19.65 7.56 2.15
N CYS A 146 -20.39 7.59 3.26
CA CYS A 146 -19.81 7.61 4.59
C CYS A 146 -19.32 6.22 5.00
N ARG A 147 -18.01 6.01 5.10
CA ARG A 147 -17.38 4.73 5.44
C ARG A 147 -17.76 4.18 6.82
N ASN A 148 -18.25 5.04 7.74
CA ASN A 148 -18.66 4.62 9.07
C ASN A 148 -20.10 4.05 9.10
N CYS A 149 -21.08 4.75 8.50
CA CYS A 149 -22.51 4.39 8.67
C CYS A 149 -23.24 4.03 7.38
N GLY A 150 -22.57 4.18 6.20
CA GLY A 150 -23.19 3.88 4.92
C GLY A 150 -24.09 4.98 4.36
N HIS A 151 -24.19 6.15 5.03
CA HIS A 151 -24.96 7.29 4.50
C HIS A 151 -24.47 7.71 3.12
N LEU A 152 -25.43 8.02 2.24
CA LEU A 152 -25.16 8.53 0.91
C LEU A 152 -25.55 10.01 0.83
N GLU A 153 -24.61 10.83 0.37
CA GLU A 153 -24.83 12.25 0.08
C GLU A 153 -24.61 12.49 -1.41
N TYR A 154 -25.42 13.39 -2.00
CA TYR A 154 -25.37 13.70 -3.42
C TYR A 154 -24.97 15.15 -3.61
N GLY A 155 -23.88 15.39 -4.29
CA GLY A 155 -23.34 16.73 -4.50
C GLY A 155 -22.00 16.75 -5.20
N THR A 156 -21.50 17.95 -5.43
CA THR A 156 -20.14 18.18 -5.96
C THR A 156 -19.08 18.04 -4.86
N GLU A 157 -19.50 18.04 -3.59
CA GLU A 157 -18.64 17.98 -2.41
C GLU A 157 -19.27 17.09 -1.32
N ALA A 158 -18.39 16.38 -0.59
CA ALA A 158 -18.79 15.63 0.59
C ALA A 158 -19.10 16.59 1.76
N PRO A 159 -20.12 16.32 2.59
CA PRO A 159 -20.45 17.19 3.71
C PRO A 159 -19.32 17.24 4.74
N ALA A 160 -19.11 18.39 5.38
CA ALA A 160 -18.10 18.57 6.41
C ALA A 160 -18.29 17.62 7.61
N VAL A 161 -19.57 17.27 7.90
CA VAL A 161 -19.96 16.32 8.94
C VAL A 161 -21.09 15.45 8.43
N CYS A 162 -20.98 14.14 8.65
CA CYS A 162 -22.05 13.21 8.28
C CYS A 162 -23.33 13.50 9.08
N PRO A 163 -24.48 13.80 8.41
CA PRO A 163 -25.73 14.15 9.10
C PRO A 163 -26.35 13.01 9.88
N VAL A 164 -25.91 11.76 9.64
CA VAL A 164 -26.45 10.57 10.29
C VAL A 164 -25.63 10.17 11.53
N CYS A 165 -24.29 10.12 11.42
CA CYS A 165 -23.45 9.58 12.48
C CYS A 165 -22.43 10.57 13.07
N GLY A 166 -22.40 11.83 12.60
CA GLY A 166 -21.55 12.88 13.17
C GLY A 166 -20.05 12.75 12.85
N HIS A 167 -19.64 11.78 12.01
CA HIS A 167 -18.24 11.65 11.63
C HIS A 167 -17.81 12.75 10.66
N PRO A 168 -16.55 13.23 10.73
CA PRO A 168 -16.07 14.30 9.89
C PRO A 168 -15.98 13.89 8.41
N GLN A 169 -15.83 14.87 7.51
CA GLN A 169 -15.67 14.73 6.07
C GLN A 169 -14.63 13.67 5.67
N ALA A 170 -13.57 13.51 6.47
CA ALA A 170 -12.53 12.50 6.27
C ALA A 170 -13.04 11.04 6.17
N TYR A 171 -14.29 10.79 6.61
CA TYR A 171 -14.93 9.48 6.49
C TYR A 171 -15.70 9.29 5.18
N PHE A 172 -15.75 10.29 4.31
CA PHE A 172 -16.41 10.16 3.01
C PHE A 172 -15.45 9.77 1.91
N GLU A 173 -15.97 9.01 0.97
CA GLU A 173 -15.32 8.65 -0.29
C GLU A 173 -16.34 8.66 -1.42
N LEU A 174 -15.88 8.71 -2.67
CA LEU A 174 -16.76 8.48 -3.82
C LEU A 174 -17.28 7.05 -3.79
N LYS A 175 -18.59 6.89 -3.90
CA LYS A 175 -19.20 5.56 -3.94
C LYS A 175 -18.80 4.84 -5.21
N ALA A 176 -18.17 3.67 -5.08
CA ALA A 176 -18.01 2.77 -6.21
C ALA A 176 -19.37 2.29 -6.72
N SER A 177 -19.51 2.20 -8.03
CA SER A 177 -20.76 1.78 -8.72
C SER A 177 -20.48 0.80 -9.87
N ASN A 178 -19.30 0.23 -9.90
CA ASN A 178 -18.81 -0.64 -10.98
C ASN A 178 -18.76 -2.14 -10.60
N TYR A 179 -19.64 -2.56 -9.68
CA TYR A 179 -19.79 -3.98 -9.27
C TYR A 179 -21.05 -4.60 -9.88
#